data_b7ec5642278e68e73951875c3bf12826
#
_entry.id   b7ec5642278e68e73951875c3bf12826
#
_cell.length_a   1.000
_cell.length_b   1.000
_cell.length_c   1.000
_cell.angle_alpha   90.00
_cell.angle_beta   90.00
_cell.angle_gamma   90.00
#
_symmetry.space_group_name_H-M   'P 1'
#
loop_
_entity.id
_entity.type
_entity.pdbx_description
1 polymer ?
#
loop_
_entity_poly.entity_id
_entity_poly.type
_entity_poly.pdbx_seq_one_letter_code
_entity_poly.pdbx_strand_id
1 'polypeptide(L)'
;MEDNITRNISMALYRYLCQHIVGSEDHVKQIRLMNAVKDNIESNKEYTLITSGSFGEGLDMRGSDLDIMQVSRHVQVYEDVKPFLNPNITYLSMDTDDVKPGYAQLKLDYIGFRNKVLKLCEEQNGEHYFSSTLCKQMNAISRTTIHGPCISDLTGFMDHACCLHCKTLVSPARLWVTRSNYSWPSHNVKQSIIKHGVLFVPIGVKGSPKEHLEWRISFSVGEKFLINTFTHTQLLCYALLKIILKDVIATVSECEDLLCSYFMKTIVFWISEELPQSVWKPDYIIPCFMRCLSRLVYCVEHSVCIHYFIPENNMFENKIVGRARGVLLENLYVLHSYNWRCILLSDQISYFDFSLSNFPIEPRALYSKEVEKMLSS
;
A
#
# COMPACT_ATOMS: atom_id res chain seq x y z
N MET A 1 -26.42 14.25 -24.78
CA MET A 1 -25.74 15.54 -24.55
C MET A 1 -24.92 15.53 -23.26
N GLU A 2 -25.46 15.09 -22.15
CA GLU A 2 -24.84 14.99 -20.83
C GLU A 2 -23.57 14.07 -20.82
N ASP A 3 -23.66 12.96 -21.55
CA ASP A 3 -22.56 11.97 -21.68
C ASP A 3 -21.31 12.56 -22.38
N ASN A 4 -21.53 13.43 -23.39
CA ASN A 4 -20.42 14.11 -24.08
C ASN A 4 -19.74 15.18 -23.21
N ILE A 5 -20.50 15.88 -22.36
CA ILE A 5 -19.96 16.87 -21.43
C ILE A 5 -19.09 16.16 -20.39
N THR A 6 -19.59 15.07 -19.80
CA THR A 6 -18.84 14.29 -18.81
C THR A 6 -17.55 13.72 -19.38
N ARG A 7 -17.57 13.25 -20.63
CA ARG A 7 -16.36 12.78 -21.34
C ARG A 7 -15.34 13.89 -21.56
N ASN A 8 -15.79 15.08 -21.98
CA ASN A 8 -14.89 16.21 -22.18
C ASN A 8 -14.25 16.67 -20.86
N ILE A 9 -15.03 16.75 -19.79
CA ILE A 9 -14.51 17.09 -18.46
C ILE A 9 -13.55 15.99 -17.97
N SER A 10 -13.87 14.71 -18.17
CA SER A 10 -12.99 13.59 -17.84
C SER A 10 -11.65 13.70 -18.54
N MET A 11 -11.65 13.99 -19.84
CA MET A 11 -10.42 14.16 -20.61
C MET A 11 -9.59 15.35 -20.14
N ALA A 12 -10.25 16.46 -19.81
CA ALA A 12 -9.59 17.65 -19.25
C ALA A 12 -8.97 17.35 -17.89
N LEU A 13 -9.70 16.69 -17.00
CA LEU A 13 -9.21 16.26 -15.68
C LEU A 13 -8.03 15.29 -15.81
N TYR A 14 -8.14 14.30 -16.69
CA TYR A 14 -7.05 13.36 -16.94
C TYR A 14 -5.75 14.10 -17.34
N ARG A 15 -5.86 15.04 -18.28
CA ARG A 15 -4.72 15.84 -18.72
C ARG A 15 -4.14 16.69 -17.59
N TYR A 16 -5.01 17.35 -16.82
CA TYR A 16 -4.57 18.15 -15.67
C TYR A 16 -3.80 17.31 -14.64
N LEU A 17 -4.30 16.13 -14.30
CA LEU A 17 -3.64 15.22 -13.36
C LEU A 17 -2.28 14.75 -13.89
N CYS A 18 -2.18 14.45 -15.19
CA CYS A 18 -0.92 14.06 -15.82
C CYS A 18 0.10 15.21 -15.82
N GLN A 19 -0.34 16.48 -15.91
CA GLN A 19 0.58 17.62 -16.00
C GLN A 19 1.02 18.14 -14.64
N HIS A 20 0.10 18.16 -13.66
CA HIS A 20 0.30 18.94 -12.44
C HIS A 20 0.40 18.09 -11.18
N ILE A 21 -0.09 16.84 -11.20
CA ILE A 21 -0.25 16.04 -9.98
C ILE A 21 0.62 14.77 -10.01
N VAL A 22 0.38 13.86 -10.96
CA VAL A 22 1.01 12.54 -10.98
C VAL A 22 2.13 12.41 -12.01
N GLY A 23 2.03 13.14 -13.11
CA GLY A 23 2.88 12.97 -14.28
C GLY A 23 2.23 12.06 -15.34
N SER A 24 2.89 11.91 -16.48
CA SER A 24 2.47 11.01 -17.56
C SER A 24 2.69 9.54 -17.18
N GLU A 25 2.09 8.65 -17.94
CA GLU A 25 2.31 7.21 -17.77
C GLU A 25 3.79 6.84 -17.87
N ASP A 26 4.52 7.45 -18.79
CA ASP A 26 5.95 7.18 -18.97
C ASP A 26 6.77 7.75 -17.80
N HIS A 27 6.40 8.90 -17.27
CA HIS A 27 7.01 9.45 -16.05
C HIS A 27 6.86 8.48 -14.86
N VAL A 28 5.66 7.95 -14.64
CA VAL A 28 5.41 6.95 -13.60
C VAL A 28 6.26 5.68 -13.80
N LYS A 29 6.37 5.20 -15.05
CA LYS A 29 7.22 4.04 -15.38
C LYS A 29 8.70 4.33 -15.09
N GLN A 30 9.18 5.55 -15.37
CA GLN A 30 10.54 5.97 -15.05
C GLN A 30 10.80 5.98 -13.54
N ILE A 31 9.90 6.54 -12.72
CA ILE A 31 10.02 6.51 -11.26
C ILE A 31 10.13 5.05 -10.77
N ARG A 32 9.26 4.16 -11.26
CA ARG A 32 9.28 2.74 -10.89
C ARG A 32 10.59 2.05 -11.26
N LEU A 33 11.12 2.35 -12.44
CA LEU A 33 12.39 1.79 -12.90
C LEU A 33 13.55 2.31 -12.06
N MET A 34 13.60 3.61 -11.78
CA MET A 34 14.63 4.20 -10.92
C MET A 34 14.61 3.59 -9.51
N ASN A 35 13.43 3.43 -8.92
CA ASN A 35 13.29 2.76 -7.63
C ASN A 35 13.80 1.32 -7.66
N ALA A 36 13.46 0.55 -8.70
CA ALA A 36 13.94 -0.82 -8.84
C ALA A 36 15.47 -0.92 -8.98
N VAL A 37 16.07 0.01 -9.72
CA VAL A 37 17.54 0.10 -9.87
C VAL A 37 18.19 0.48 -8.53
N LYS A 38 17.67 1.50 -7.84
CA LYS A 38 18.13 1.92 -6.51
C LYS A 38 18.04 0.77 -5.51
N ASP A 39 16.90 0.11 -5.41
CA ASP A 39 16.65 -1.05 -4.53
C ASP A 39 17.70 -2.14 -4.77
N ASN A 40 18.04 -2.41 -6.03
CA ASN A 40 19.04 -3.42 -6.40
C ASN A 40 20.48 -3.03 -6.01
N ILE A 41 20.86 -1.76 -6.23
CA ILE A 41 22.20 -1.24 -5.92
C ILE A 41 22.42 -1.17 -4.41
N GLU A 42 21.44 -0.72 -3.65
CA GLU A 42 21.52 -0.53 -2.21
C GLU A 42 21.33 -1.84 -1.41
N SER A 43 20.78 -2.89 -2.04
CA SER A 43 20.69 -4.23 -1.46
C SER A 43 22.08 -4.86 -1.31
N ASN A 44 22.28 -5.64 -0.24
CA ASN A 44 23.57 -6.26 0.05
C ASN A 44 23.40 -7.72 0.51
N LYS A 45 24.45 -8.31 1.12
CA LYS A 45 24.42 -9.70 1.60
C LYS A 45 23.57 -9.91 2.84
N GLU A 46 23.30 -8.85 3.61
CA GLU A 46 22.57 -8.91 4.87
C GLU A 46 21.06 -8.71 4.64
N TYR A 47 20.69 -7.83 3.71
CA TYR A 47 19.29 -7.48 3.45
C TYR A 47 19.03 -7.11 2.00
N THR A 48 17.75 -7.25 1.62
CA THR A 48 17.19 -6.71 0.39
C THR A 48 16.40 -5.47 0.73
N LEU A 49 16.65 -4.35 0.02
CA LEU A 49 15.85 -3.14 0.13
C LEU A 49 14.74 -3.15 -0.92
N ILE A 50 13.58 -2.65 -0.53
CA ILE A 50 12.41 -2.51 -1.40
C ILE A 50 11.77 -1.16 -1.11
N THR A 51 11.82 -0.25 -2.07
CA THR A 51 11.04 0.99 -2.02
C THR A 51 9.56 0.63 -2.14
N SER A 52 8.77 1.01 -1.15
CA SER A 52 7.33 0.70 -1.04
C SER A 52 6.49 1.97 -0.95
N GLY A 53 5.25 1.87 -0.50
CA GLY A 53 4.34 3.00 -0.40
C GLY A 53 4.04 3.66 -1.73
N SER A 54 3.56 4.89 -1.67
CA SER A 54 3.15 5.65 -2.86
C SER A 54 4.29 5.88 -3.83
N PHE A 55 5.45 6.24 -3.31
CA PHE A 55 6.63 6.51 -4.13
C PHE A 55 7.13 5.26 -4.84
N GLY A 56 7.14 4.11 -4.15
CA GLY A 56 7.48 2.80 -4.74
C GLY A 56 6.50 2.35 -5.83
N GLU A 57 5.27 2.85 -5.79
CA GLU A 57 4.20 2.60 -6.76
C GLU A 57 4.23 3.57 -7.94
N GLY A 58 5.13 4.56 -7.93
CA GLY A 58 5.30 5.57 -8.96
C GLY A 58 4.43 6.81 -8.75
N LEU A 59 3.88 7.01 -7.56
CA LEU A 59 3.12 8.19 -7.17
C LEU A 59 3.99 9.12 -6.32
N ASP A 60 4.71 10.02 -6.98
CA ASP A 60 5.42 11.13 -6.33
C ASP A 60 4.46 12.33 -6.21
N MET A 61 3.69 12.34 -5.13
CA MET A 61 2.67 13.36 -4.87
C MET A 61 3.09 14.27 -3.72
N ARG A 62 2.49 15.46 -3.65
CA ARG A 62 2.72 16.41 -2.55
C ARG A 62 2.52 15.72 -1.19
N GLY A 63 3.59 15.76 -0.37
CA GLY A 63 3.60 15.15 0.95
C GLY A 63 3.63 13.62 0.93
N SER A 64 4.16 13.01 -0.13
CA SER A 64 4.57 11.62 -0.12
C SER A 64 5.87 11.48 0.68
N ASP A 65 5.93 10.45 1.49
CA ASP A 65 7.07 9.96 2.22
C ASP A 65 7.78 8.84 1.46
N LEU A 66 9.01 8.56 1.83
CA LEU A 66 9.80 7.47 1.26
C LEU A 66 9.72 6.25 2.20
N ASP A 67 8.87 5.29 1.83
CA ASP A 67 8.76 4.02 2.53
C ASP A 67 9.81 3.01 2.04
N ILE A 68 10.66 2.51 2.94
CA ILE A 68 11.66 1.49 2.64
C ILE A 68 11.42 0.26 3.50
N MET A 69 11.29 -0.90 2.85
CA MET A 69 11.25 -2.20 3.51
C MET A 69 12.64 -2.85 3.43
N GLN A 70 13.24 -3.07 4.58
CA GLN A 70 14.50 -3.81 4.71
C GLN A 70 14.20 -5.26 5.05
N VAL A 71 14.36 -6.14 4.08
CA VAL A 71 14.06 -7.57 4.21
C VAL A 71 15.31 -8.33 4.58
N SER A 72 15.34 -8.95 5.77
CA SER A 72 16.46 -9.77 6.22
C SER A 72 16.71 -10.97 5.30
N ARG A 73 17.97 -11.23 4.96
CA ARG A 73 18.39 -12.44 4.22
C ARG A 73 18.81 -13.59 5.13
N HIS A 74 18.95 -13.33 6.42
CA HIS A 74 19.40 -14.31 7.42
C HIS A 74 18.28 -14.85 8.29
N VAL A 75 17.06 -14.33 8.14
CA VAL A 75 15.87 -14.83 8.84
C VAL A 75 14.80 -15.13 7.79
N GLN A 76 14.29 -16.35 7.80
CA GLN A 76 13.25 -16.80 6.89
C GLN A 76 12.06 -17.32 7.68
N VAL A 77 10.87 -16.88 7.28
CA VAL A 77 9.61 -17.41 7.80
C VAL A 77 9.09 -18.52 6.87
N TYR A 78 8.47 -19.52 7.44
CA TYR A 78 7.72 -20.54 6.71
C TYR A 78 6.42 -20.89 7.45
N GLU A 79 5.46 -21.48 6.76
CA GLU A 79 4.17 -21.90 7.33
C GLU A 79 4.12 -23.42 7.49
N ASP A 80 3.79 -24.15 6.44
CA ASP A 80 3.52 -25.59 6.51
C ASP A 80 4.74 -26.47 6.22
N VAL A 81 5.56 -26.06 5.25
CA VAL A 81 6.68 -26.86 4.77
C VAL A 81 7.99 -26.35 5.33
N LYS A 82 8.55 -27.10 6.28
CA LYS A 82 9.85 -26.80 6.83
C LYS A 82 10.90 -26.81 5.71
N PRO A 83 11.60 -25.67 5.46
CA PRO A 83 12.59 -25.61 4.40
C PRO A 83 13.81 -26.47 4.74
N PHE A 84 14.59 -26.83 3.70
CA PHE A 84 15.87 -27.47 3.92
C PHE A 84 16.79 -26.53 4.73
N LEU A 85 17.27 -26.95 5.88
CA LEU A 85 17.96 -26.09 6.83
C LEU A 85 19.31 -25.64 6.26
N ASN A 86 19.49 -24.33 6.11
CA ASN A 86 20.77 -23.72 5.85
C ASN A 86 21.36 -23.21 7.18
N PRO A 87 22.56 -23.63 7.60
CA PRO A 87 23.13 -23.24 8.89
C PRO A 87 23.38 -21.74 9.04
N ASN A 88 23.35 -20.97 7.96
CA ASN A 88 23.51 -19.50 8.00
C ASN A 88 22.17 -18.75 8.12
N ILE A 89 21.04 -19.45 8.11
CA ILE A 89 19.71 -18.85 8.15
C ILE A 89 18.98 -19.28 9.42
N THR A 90 18.37 -18.33 10.10
CA THR A 90 17.44 -18.59 11.21
C THR A 90 16.05 -18.82 10.62
N TYR A 91 15.36 -19.85 11.09
CA TYR A 91 14.04 -20.21 10.62
C TYR A 91 13.00 -19.99 11.70
N LEU A 92 11.92 -19.32 11.31
CA LEU A 92 10.75 -19.06 12.14
C LEU A 92 9.53 -19.70 11.49
N SER A 93 8.73 -20.44 12.26
CA SER A 93 7.42 -20.92 11.80
C SER A 93 6.35 -19.88 12.08
N MET A 94 5.41 -19.75 11.16
CA MET A 94 4.25 -18.88 11.31
C MET A 94 3.20 -19.59 12.15
N ASP A 95 2.72 -18.93 13.20
CA ASP A 95 1.63 -19.34 14.06
C ASP A 95 0.50 -18.33 13.97
N THR A 96 -0.70 -18.78 13.58
CA THR A 96 -1.91 -17.95 13.43
C THR A 96 -2.97 -18.26 14.45
N ASP A 97 -2.69 -19.14 15.42
CA ASP A 97 -3.62 -19.47 16.47
C ASP A 97 -3.81 -18.27 17.42
N ASP A 98 -5.06 -17.98 17.74
CA ASP A 98 -5.46 -16.89 18.64
C ASP A 98 -4.99 -15.48 18.22
N VAL A 99 -4.75 -15.25 16.92
CA VAL A 99 -4.45 -13.93 16.38
C VAL A 99 -5.50 -13.47 15.37
N LYS A 100 -5.61 -12.15 15.19
CA LYS A 100 -6.53 -11.56 14.21
C LYS A 100 -6.10 -11.96 12.78
N PRO A 101 -7.05 -12.26 11.85
CA PRO A 101 -6.73 -12.46 10.44
C PRO A 101 -5.83 -11.35 9.88
N GLY A 102 -4.77 -11.73 9.18
CA GLY A 102 -3.76 -10.80 8.68
C GLY A 102 -2.56 -10.56 9.62
N TYR A 103 -2.54 -11.23 10.76
CA TYR A 103 -1.43 -11.23 11.71
C TYR A 103 -0.98 -12.65 12.02
N ALA A 104 0.23 -12.78 12.54
CA ALA A 104 0.81 -14.04 13.00
C ALA A 104 1.79 -13.79 14.15
N GLN A 105 2.03 -14.79 14.98
CA GLN A 105 3.21 -14.89 15.82
C GLN A 105 4.28 -15.69 15.08
N LEU A 106 5.55 -15.43 15.35
CA LEU A 106 6.67 -16.08 14.68
C LEU A 106 7.48 -16.86 15.71
N LYS A 107 7.30 -18.18 15.70
CA LYS A 107 7.96 -19.12 16.60
C LYS A 107 9.35 -19.47 16.08
N LEU A 108 10.35 -19.48 16.95
CA LEU A 108 11.72 -19.80 16.62
C LEU A 108 11.94 -21.33 16.59
N ASP A 109 12.28 -21.86 15.41
CA ASP A 109 12.54 -23.30 15.24
C ASP A 109 14.01 -23.63 15.08
N TYR A 110 14.80 -22.73 14.48
CA TYR A 110 16.22 -22.97 14.27
C TYR A 110 17.00 -21.65 14.23
N ILE A 111 18.15 -21.62 14.89
CA ILE A 111 19.05 -20.46 14.95
C ILE A 111 20.26 -20.70 14.05
N GLY A 112 20.46 -19.84 13.04
CA GLY A 112 21.64 -19.84 12.21
C GLY A 112 22.90 -19.33 12.95
N PHE A 113 24.06 -19.76 12.54
CA PHE A 113 25.35 -19.53 13.24
C PHE A 113 25.72 -18.06 13.54
N ARG A 114 25.20 -17.11 12.78
CA ARG A 114 25.55 -15.68 12.91
C ARG A 114 24.45 -14.82 13.53
N ASN A 115 23.39 -15.42 14.02
CA ASN A 115 22.19 -14.65 14.32
C ASN A 115 22.00 -14.44 15.83
N LYS A 116 21.84 -13.18 16.22
CA LYS A 116 21.52 -12.78 17.59
C LYS A 116 20.01 -12.77 17.85
N VAL A 117 19.22 -13.49 17.02
CA VAL A 117 17.77 -13.49 17.04
C VAL A 117 17.19 -13.89 18.40
N LEU A 118 17.86 -14.82 19.13
CA LEU A 118 17.39 -15.24 20.46
C LEU A 118 17.21 -14.06 21.43
N LYS A 119 18.04 -13.02 21.32
CA LYS A 119 17.90 -11.80 22.14
C LYS A 119 16.65 -10.96 21.82
N LEU A 120 16.01 -11.25 20.69
CA LEU A 120 14.78 -10.60 20.21
C LEU A 120 13.58 -11.53 20.37
N CYS A 121 13.76 -12.68 21.02
CA CYS A 121 12.69 -13.61 21.32
C CYS A 121 12.27 -13.48 22.78
N GLU A 122 11.00 -13.73 23.00
CA GLU A 122 10.38 -13.86 24.31
C GLU A 122 9.86 -15.28 24.49
N GLU A 123 10.03 -15.85 25.67
CA GLU A 123 9.58 -17.21 25.98
C GLU A 123 8.10 -17.19 26.40
N GLN A 124 7.29 -18.03 25.76
CA GLN A 124 5.91 -18.29 26.16
C GLN A 124 5.66 -19.82 26.13
N ASN A 125 5.23 -20.38 27.24
CA ASN A 125 4.90 -21.81 27.37
C ASN A 125 6.04 -22.75 26.94
N GLY A 126 7.31 -22.36 27.18
CA GLY A 126 8.48 -23.15 26.80
C GLY A 126 8.92 -23.01 25.34
N GLU A 127 8.26 -22.14 24.57
CA GLU A 127 8.60 -21.85 23.18
C GLU A 127 9.08 -20.39 23.05
N HIS A 128 9.95 -20.12 22.09
CA HIS A 128 10.47 -18.78 21.84
C HIS A 128 9.78 -18.13 20.66
N TYR A 129 9.21 -16.94 20.87
CA TYR A 129 8.54 -16.15 19.84
C TYR A 129 9.34 -14.88 19.55
N PHE A 130 9.50 -14.57 18.27
CA PHE A 130 10.25 -13.40 17.80
C PHE A 130 9.42 -12.13 17.99
N SER A 131 9.89 -11.24 18.88
CA SER A 131 9.18 -10.03 19.28
C SER A 131 9.28 -8.94 18.24
N SER A 132 8.14 -8.47 17.72
CA SER A 132 8.04 -7.34 16.80
C SER A 132 8.48 -6.04 17.47
N THR A 133 8.18 -5.89 18.76
CA THR A 133 8.57 -4.70 19.55
C THR A 133 10.08 -4.65 19.78
N LEU A 134 10.70 -5.75 20.23
CA LEU A 134 12.16 -5.80 20.40
C LEU A 134 12.90 -5.59 19.08
N CYS A 135 12.36 -6.14 17.97
CA CYS A 135 12.93 -5.93 16.65
C CYS A 135 12.94 -4.44 16.26
N LYS A 136 11.87 -3.70 16.48
CA LYS A 136 11.82 -2.25 16.23
C LYS A 136 12.79 -1.48 17.14
N GLN A 137 12.77 -1.77 18.43
CA GLN A 137 13.63 -1.10 19.42
C GLN A 137 15.11 -1.28 19.13
N MET A 138 15.54 -2.49 18.72
CA MET A 138 16.94 -2.75 18.39
C MET A 138 17.42 -1.96 17.16
N ASN A 139 16.54 -1.68 16.22
CA ASN A 139 16.85 -0.95 14.98
C ASN A 139 16.65 0.57 15.12
N ALA A 140 15.98 1.03 16.18
CA ALA A 140 15.81 2.45 16.46
C ALA A 140 17.13 3.05 16.98
N ILE A 141 17.55 4.18 16.42
CA ILE A 141 18.73 4.93 16.82
C ILE A 141 18.32 6.26 17.46
N SER A 142 19.27 6.97 18.10
CA SER A 142 19.00 8.18 18.89
C SER A 142 18.33 9.36 18.15
N ARG A 143 18.19 9.27 16.85
CA ARG A 143 17.55 10.31 16.00
C ARG A 143 16.38 9.78 15.19
N THR A 144 15.73 8.73 15.66
CA THR A 144 14.55 8.16 15.00
C THR A 144 13.40 8.02 15.97
N THR A 145 12.18 7.98 15.44
CA THR A 145 10.95 7.70 16.18
C THR A 145 10.32 6.42 15.65
N ILE A 146 9.68 5.65 16.54
CA ILE A 146 8.91 4.47 16.11
C ILE A 146 7.49 4.90 15.81
N HIS A 147 7.07 4.75 14.55
CA HIS A 147 5.72 5.05 14.11
C HIS A 147 5.11 3.82 13.42
N GLY A 148 4.14 3.18 14.08
CA GLY A 148 3.55 1.94 13.58
C GLY A 148 4.59 0.82 13.38
N PRO A 149 4.71 0.24 12.18
CA PRO A 149 5.74 -0.75 11.86
C PRO A 149 7.10 -0.15 11.54
N CYS A 150 7.17 1.18 11.36
CA CYS A 150 8.32 1.87 10.82
C CYS A 150 9.15 2.56 11.89
N ILE A 151 10.40 2.75 11.55
CA ILE A 151 11.34 3.63 12.21
C ILE A 151 11.47 4.85 11.30
N SER A 152 10.94 5.99 11.73
CA SER A 152 10.88 7.23 10.98
C SER A 152 12.03 8.16 11.35
N ASP A 153 12.55 8.91 10.40
CA ASP A 153 13.48 9.99 10.69
C ASP A 153 12.76 11.15 11.39
N LEU A 154 13.51 12.09 11.97
CA LEU A 154 12.94 13.22 12.71
C LEU A 154 12.10 14.17 11.85
N THR A 155 12.29 14.14 10.53
CA THR A 155 11.52 14.96 9.59
C THR A 155 10.24 14.30 9.12
N GLY A 156 10.08 12.98 9.37
CA GLY A 156 8.97 12.17 8.86
C GLY A 156 9.01 11.97 7.34
N PHE A 157 10.17 12.24 6.70
CA PHE A 157 10.33 12.07 5.26
C PHE A 157 10.61 10.61 4.88
N MET A 158 11.30 9.85 5.74
CA MET A 158 11.70 8.48 5.47
C MET A 158 11.18 7.53 6.53
N ASP A 159 10.43 6.54 6.09
CA ASP A 159 9.90 5.46 6.89
C ASP A 159 10.59 4.13 6.55
N HIS A 160 11.21 3.52 7.54
CA HIS A 160 11.99 2.31 7.39
C HIS A 160 11.39 1.15 8.20
N ALA A 161 10.96 0.08 7.53
CA ALA A 161 10.41 -1.12 8.16
C ALA A 161 11.37 -2.31 8.06
N CYS A 162 11.73 -2.92 9.19
CA CYS A 162 12.48 -4.18 9.23
C CYS A 162 11.54 -5.35 8.98
N CYS A 163 11.73 -6.06 7.87
CA CYS A 163 10.82 -7.09 7.39
C CYS A 163 11.44 -8.47 7.37
N LEU A 164 10.60 -9.49 7.50
CA LEU A 164 10.95 -10.89 7.32
C LEU A 164 10.20 -11.46 6.11
N HIS A 165 10.78 -12.46 5.45
CA HIS A 165 10.24 -13.02 4.23
C HIS A 165 9.79 -14.47 4.38
N CYS A 166 8.54 -14.75 4.00
CA CYS A 166 8.04 -16.08 3.72
C CYS A 166 7.95 -16.24 2.20
N LYS A 167 8.75 -17.14 1.64
CA LYS A 167 8.85 -17.35 0.17
C LYS A 167 7.67 -18.11 -0.44
N THR A 168 6.68 -18.45 0.37
CA THR A 168 5.45 -19.09 -0.06
C THR A 168 4.28 -18.20 0.28
N LEU A 169 3.20 -18.34 -0.48
CA LEU A 169 1.96 -17.69 -0.12
C LEU A 169 1.35 -18.42 1.08
N VAL A 170 0.93 -17.64 2.07
CA VAL A 170 0.39 -18.17 3.34
C VAL A 170 -1.07 -18.58 3.24
N SER A 171 -1.51 -19.51 4.09
CA SER A 171 -2.88 -20.07 4.08
C SER A 171 -3.99 -19.02 4.17
N PRO A 172 -3.88 -17.91 4.94
CA PRO A 172 -4.89 -16.85 4.94
C PRO A 172 -5.17 -16.22 3.56
N ALA A 173 -4.24 -16.35 2.61
CA ALA A 173 -4.40 -15.83 1.25
C ALA A 173 -4.88 -16.89 0.23
N ARG A 174 -5.15 -18.12 0.63
CA ARG A 174 -5.57 -19.21 -0.29
C ARG A 174 -6.84 -18.85 -1.05
N LEU A 175 -7.83 -18.23 -0.40
CA LEU A 175 -9.08 -17.84 -1.05
C LEU A 175 -8.84 -16.78 -2.15
N TRP A 176 -7.86 -15.89 -1.99
CA TRP A 176 -7.51 -14.95 -3.05
C TRP A 176 -6.95 -15.67 -4.27
N VAL A 177 -6.14 -16.71 -4.12
CA VAL A 177 -5.59 -17.50 -5.24
C VAL A 177 -6.69 -18.17 -6.05
N THR A 178 -7.63 -18.81 -5.36
CA THR A 178 -8.71 -19.58 -5.98
C THR A 178 -9.87 -18.72 -6.45
N ARG A 179 -9.93 -17.45 -6.03
CA ARG A 179 -10.99 -16.53 -6.42
C ARG A 179 -11.00 -16.33 -7.93
N SER A 180 -12.16 -16.58 -8.52
CA SER A 180 -12.41 -16.33 -9.92
C SER A 180 -12.41 -14.83 -10.19
N ASN A 181 -11.68 -14.39 -11.19
CA ASN A 181 -11.67 -13.00 -11.67
C ASN A 181 -11.88 -12.99 -13.18
N TYR A 182 -12.58 -11.99 -13.71
CA TYR A 182 -12.94 -11.92 -15.13
C TYR A 182 -11.74 -11.59 -16.02
N SER A 183 -10.92 -10.61 -15.67
CA SER A 183 -9.83 -10.15 -16.54
C SER A 183 -8.62 -9.59 -15.81
N TRP A 184 -8.76 -9.16 -14.57
CA TRP A 184 -7.69 -8.55 -13.77
C TRP A 184 -7.70 -9.10 -12.34
N PRO A 185 -6.53 -9.36 -11.73
CA PRO A 185 -5.20 -9.37 -12.34
C PRO A 185 -5.01 -10.58 -13.28
N SER A 186 -4.06 -10.47 -14.23
CA SER A 186 -3.75 -11.56 -15.13
C SER A 186 -3.15 -12.76 -14.38
N HIS A 187 -3.27 -13.96 -14.97
CA HIS A 187 -2.70 -15.18 -14.41
C HIS A 187 -1.20 -15.05 -14.11
N ASN A 188 -0.42 -14.44 -15.02
CA ASN A 188 1.01 -14.26 -14.82
C ASN A 188 1.33 -13.38 -13.61
N VAL A 189 0.54 -12.34 -13.36
CA VAL A 189 0.70 -11.47 -12.18
C VAL A 189 0.35 -12.24 -10.91
N LYS A 190 -0.75 -13.00 -10.90
CA LYS A 190 -1.08 -13.90 -9.77
C LYS A 190 0.07 -14.86 -9.47
N GLN A 191 0.64 -15.50 -10.49
CA GLN A 191 1.77 -16.42 -10.31
C GLN A 191 3.03 -15.72 -9.78
N SER A 192 3.31 -14.49 -10.22
CA SER A 192 4.43 -13.70 -9.69
C SER A 192 4.25 -13.39 -8.20
N ILE A 193 3.03 -13.04 -7.77
CA ILE A 193 2.69 -12.79 -6.36
C ILE A 193 2.85 -14.07 -5.54
N ILE A 194 2.30 -15.19 -6.01
CA ILE A 194 2.42 -16.50 -5.35
C ILE A 194 3.88 -16.90 -5.19
N LYS A 195 4.69 -16.76 -6.25
CA LYS A 195 6.11 -17.09 -6.25
C LYS A 195 6.93 -16.21 -5.31
N HIS A 196 6.55 -14.93 -5.17
CA HIS A 196 7.22 -14.04 -4.22
C HIS A 196 6.90 -14.43 -2.78
N GLY A 197 5.65 -14.81 -2.50
CA GLY A 197 5.16 -15.02 -1.14
C GLY A 197 4.79 -13.71 -0.44
N VAL A 198 5.03 -13.64 0.88
CA VAL A 198 4.62 -12.51 1.71
C VAL A 198 5.76 -12.00 2.60
N LEU A 199 5.64 -10.76 3.04
CA LEU A 199 6.51 -10.19 4.06
C LEU A 199 5.78 -10.12 5.41
N PHE A 200 6.55 -10.08 6.49
CA PHE A 200 6.06 -9.80 7.83
C PHE A 200 6.65 -8.49 8.30
N VAL A 201 5.80 -7.57 8.72
CA VAL A 201 6.20 -6.26 9.25
C VAL A 201 5.95 -6.19 10.76
N PRO A 202 6.85 -5.54 11.54
CA PRO A 202 6.85 -5.62 12.99
C PRO A 202 5.79 -4.70 13.61
N ILE A 203 4.52 -5.09 13.51
CA ILE A 203 3.39 -4.42 14.17
C ILE A 203 2.33 -5.44 14.53
N GLY A 204 1.87 -5.42 15.77
CA GLY A 204 0.76 -6.21 16.27
C GLY A 204 -0.58 -5.49 16.19
N VAL A 205 -1.62 -6.19 16.59
CA VAL A 205 -2.97 -5.64 16.72
C VAL A 205 -3.03 -4.75 17.95
N LYS A 206 -3.32 -3.48 17.77
CA LYS A 206 -3.41 -2.50 18.85
C LYS A 206 -4.37 -2.98 19.95
N GLY A 207 -3.85 -3.08 21.18
CA GLY A 207 -4.61 -3.53 22.35
C GLY A 207 -4.72 -5.04 22.50
N SER A 208 -4.09 -5.85 21.63
CA SER A 208 -3.95 -7.28 21.84
C SER A 208 -3.03 -7.57 23.03
N PRO A 209 -3.32 -8.60 23.86
CA PRO A 209 -2.42 -9.04 24.95
C PRO A 209 -1.05 -9.48 24.44
N LYS A 210 -0.97 -9.88 23.17
CA LYS A 210 0.25 -10.36 22.49
C LYS A 210 0.77 -9.37 21.44
N GLU A 211 0.33 -8.11 21.46
CA GLU A 211 0.69 -7.07 20.48
C GLU A 211 2.20 -7.01 20.21
N HIS A 212 3.03 -7.19 21.24
CA HIS A 212 4.49 -7.15 21.15
C HIS A 212 5.14 -8.33 20.42
N LEU A 213 4.39 -9.45 20.25
CA LEU A 213 4.84 -10.66 19.54
C LEU A 213 4.21 -10.81 18.17
N GLU A 214 3.14 -10.07 17.89
CA GLU A 214 2.41 -10.18 16.64
C GLU A 214 3.13 -9.45 15.52
N TRP A 215 3.04 -10.02 14.32
CA TRP A 215 3.59 -9.50 13.08
C TRP A 215 2.47 -9.43 12.04
N ARG A 216 2.35 -8.30 11.36
CA ARG A 216 1.36 -8.16 10.28
C ARG A 216 1.87 -8.81 9.01
N ILE A 217 1.05 -9.65 8.39
CA ILE A 217 1.28 -10.21 7.06
C ILE A 217 1.14 -9.08 6.03
N SER A 218 2.19 -8.83 5.26
CA SER A 218 2.26 -7.74 4.29
C SER A 218 2.37 -8.27 2.86
N PHE A 219 1.49 -7.80 2.01
CA PHE A 219 1.50 -8.07 0.57
C PHE A 219 2.07 -6.90 -0.23
N SER A 220 2.87 -6.02 0.38
CA SER A 220 3.38 -4.79 -0.26
C SER A 220 4.04 -5.04 -1.63
N VAL A 221 4.78 -6.14 -1.79
CA VAL A 221 5.35 -6.51 -3.09
C VAL A 221 4.28 -7.03 -4.05
N GLY A 222 3.33 -7.82 -3.55
CA GLY A 222 2.15 -8.24 -4.32
C GLY A 222 1.30 -7.07 -4.80
N GLU A 223 1.08 -6.08 -3.93
CA GLU A 223 0.40 -4.83 -4.27
C GLU A 223 1.16 -4.04 -5.34
N LYS A 224 2.49 -3.96 -5.23
CA LYS A 224 3.34 -3.32 -6.24
C LYS A 224 3.21 -4.03 -7.60
N PHE A 225 3.17 -5.38 -7.63
CA PHE A 225 2.89 -6.13 -8.86
C PHE A 225 1.51 -5.78 -9.44
N LEU A 226 0.48 -5.70 -8.60
CA LEU A 226 -0.87 -5.33 -9.05
C LEU A 226 -0.91 -3.91 -9.62
N ILE A 227 -0.38 -2.92 -8.90
CA ILE A 227 -0.37 -1.51 -9.32
C ILE A 227 0.45 -1.30 -10.58
N ASN A 228 1.52 -2.08 -10.78
CA ASN A 228 2.30 -2.01 -12.00
C ASN A 228 1.52 -2.44 -13.27
N THR A 229 0.40 -3.14 -13.09
CA THR A 229 -0.51 -3.52 -14.20
C THR A 229 -1.69 -2.57 -14.38
N PHE A 230 -1.83 -1.56 -13.55
CA PHE A 230 -2.87 -0.57 -13.70
C PHE A 230 -2.73 0.19 -15.02
N THR A 231 -3.86 0.48 -15.66
CA THR A 231 -3.91 1.57 -16.63
C THR A 231 -3.60 2.89 -15.91
N HIS A 232 -3.15 3.89 -16.65
CA HIS A 232 -2.88 5.18 -16.02
C HIS A 232 -4.14 5.79 -15.40
N THR A 233 -5.32 5.55 -15.99
CA THR A 233 -6.62 5.97 -15.42
C THR A 233 -6.90 5.34 -14.04
N GLN A 234 -6.59 4.04 -13.83
CA GLN A 234 -6.73 3.41 -12.52
C GLN A 234 -5.80 4.06 -11.49
N LEU A 235 -4.56 4.32 -11.87
CA LEU A 235 -3.59 4.98 -11.01
C LEU A 235 -4.03 6.41 -10.64
N LEU A 236 -4.59 7.17 -11.60
CA LEU A 236 -5.12 8.51 -11.35
C LEU A 236 -6.37 8.49 -10.46
N CYS A 237 -7.25 7.50 -10.59
CA CYS A 237 -8.37 7.33 -9.66
C CYS A 237 -7.88 7.06 -8.23
N TYR A 238 -6.83 6.24 -8.05
CA TYR A 238 -6.22 6.03 -6.75
C TYR A 238 -5.60 7.33 -6.20
N ALA A 239 -4.90 8.10 -7.04
CA ALA A 239 -4.36 9.41 -6.66
C ALA A 239 -5.46 10.39 -6.22
N LEU A 240 -6.57 10.47 -6.95
CA LEU A 240 -7.72 11.32 -6.59
C LEU A 240 -8.31 10.92 -5.24
N LEU A 241 -8.46 9.63 -4.96
CA LEU A 241 -8.94 9.18 -3.64
C LEU A 241 -7.98 9.55 -2.52
N LYS A 242 -6.67 9.50 -2.75
CA LYS A 242 -5.66 9.94 -1.77
C LYS A 242 -5.74 11.46 -1.52
N ILE A 243 -5.94 12.25 -2.57
CA ILE A 243 -6.11 13.71 -2.46
C ILE A 243 -7.36 14.01 -1.62
N ILE A 244 -8.51 13.43 -1.96
CA ILE A 244 -9.75 13.62 -1.18
C ILE A 244 -9.57 13.17 0.27
N LEU A 245 -8.91 12.05 0.50
CA LEU A 245 -8.62 11.58 1.85
C LEU A 245 -7.83 12.62 2.64
N LYS A 246 -6.73 13.12 2.09
CA LYS A 246 -5.78 13.98 2.80
C LYS A 246 -6.26 15.42 2.91
N ASP A 247 -6.76 15.99 1.82
CA ASP A 247 -7.06 17.42 1.74
C ASP A 247 -8.50 17.75 2.14
N VAL A 248 -9.40 16.74 2.21
CA VAL A 248 -10.82 16.99 2.50
C VAL A 248 -11.31 16.17 3.69
N ILE A 249 -11.17 14.84 3.68
CA ILE A 249 -11.72 14.00 4.76
C ILE A 249 -10.92 14.18 6.05
N ALA A 250 -9.58 14.12 5.99
CA ALA A 250 -8.71 14.22 7.16
C ALA A 250 -8.64 15.63 7.77
N THR A 251 -9.21 16.65 7.13
CA THR A 251 -9.31 18.00 7.73
C THR A 251 -10.40 18.11 8.80
N VAL A 252 -11.30 17.12 8.85
CA VAL A 252 -12.31 17.02 9.91
C VAL A 252 -11.69 16.27 11.10
N SER A 253 -11.56 16.92 12.25
CA SER A 253 -10.82 16.39 13.41
C SER A 253 -11.30 15.02 13.86
N GLU A 254 -12.60 14.75 13.83
CA GLU A 254 -13.17 13.44 14.19
C GLU A 254 -12.88 12.35 13.15
N CYS A 255 -12.39 12.71 11.94
CA CYS A 255 -12.15 11.80 10.82
C CYS A 255 -10.66 11.59 10.51
N GLU A 256 -9.76 12.40 11.08
CA GLU A 256 -8.34 12.49 10.72
C GLU A 256 -7.64 11.12 10.66
N ASP A 257 -7.85 10.27 11.66
CA ASP A 257 -7.19 8.96 11.79
C ASP A 257 -8.07 7.76 11.40
N LEU A 258 -9.29 7.98 10.95
CA LEU A 258 -10.23 6.89 10.68
C LEU A 258 -9.88 6.13 9.39
N LEU A 259 -9.47 6.85 8.36
CA LEU A 259 -9.12 6.30 7.06
C LEU A 259 -7.63 6.47 6.77
N CYS A 260 -7.08 5.58 5.97
CA CYS A 260 -5.71 5.70 5.46
C CYS A 260 -5.65 5.35 3.97
N SER A 261 -4.54 5.68 3.32
CA SER A 261 -4.33 5.44 1.88
C SER A 261 -4.42 3.96 1.49
N TYR A 262 -4.18 3.05 2.45
CA TYR A 262 -4.30 1.61 2.22
C TYR A 262 -5.74 1.18 1.91
N PHE A 263 -6.73 1.78 2.56
CA PHE A 263 -8.14 1.53 2.26
C PHE A 263 -8.51 2.02 0.85
N MET A 264 -7.98 3.18 0.45
CA MET A 264 -8.20 3.72 -0.91
C MET A 264 -7.62 2.77 -1.97
N LYS A 265 -6.41 2.27 -1.74
CA LYS A 265 -5.77 1.26 -2.59
C LYS A 265 -6.61 -0.01 -2.70
N THR A 266 -7.06 -0.54 -1.57
CA THR A 266 -7.90 -1.75 -1.50
C THR A 266 -9.20 -1.58 -2.28
N ILE A 267 -9.85 -0.43 -2.17
CA ILE A 267 -11.06 -0.11 -2.93
C ILE A 267 -10.78 -0.18 -4.44
N VAL A 268 -9.69 0.45 -4.90
CA VAL A 268 -9.34 0.42 -6.33
C VAL A 268 -9.03 -1.00 -6.80
N PHE A 269 -8.40 -1.84 -5.99
CA PHE A 269 -8.17 -3.25 -6.33
C PHE A 269 -9.50 -4.00 -6.56
N TRP A 270 -10.45 -3.88 -5.63
CA TRP A 270 -11.76 -4.51 -5.76
C TRP A 270 -12.52 -4.03 -7.00
N ILE A 271 -12.57 -2.72 -7.24
CA ILE A 271 -13.24 -2.16 -8.41
C ILE A 271 -12.52 -2.55 -9.71
N SER A 272 -11.18 -2.68 -9.69
CA SER A 272 -10.40 -3.14 -10.86
C SER A 272 -10.66 -4.60 -11.21
N GLU A 273 -10.99 -5.44 -10.23
CA GLU A 273 -11.36 -6.83 -10.43
C GLU A 273 -12.81 -6.98 -10.95
N GLU A 274 -13.70 -6.08 -10.52
CA GLU A 274 -15.13 -6.09 -10.90
C GLU A 274 -15.39 -5.49 -12.28
N LEU A 275 -14.58 -4.52 -12.71
CA LEU A 275 -14.78 -3.82 -13.97
C LEU A 275 -13.80 -4.31 -15.05
N PRO A 276 -14.28 -4.46 -16.31
CA PRO A 276 -13.39 -4.80 -17.40
C PRO A 276 -12.37 -3.67 -17.64
N GLN A 277 -11.15 -4.04 -18.06
CA GLN A 277 -10.06 -3.08 -18.32
C GLN A 277 -10.44 -2.01 -19.37
N SER A 278 -11.35 -2.33 -20.29
CA SER A 278 -11.84 -1.42 -21.31
C SER A 278 -12.60 -0.19 -20.78
N VAL A 279 -13.05 -0.22 -19.52
CA VAL A 279 -13.73 0.92 -18.86
C VAL A 279 -12.74 1.97 -18.37
N TRP A 280 -11.53 1.56 -18.02
CA TRP A 280 -10.50 2.42 -17.44
C TRP A 280 -9.77 3.26 -18.50
N LYS A 281 -10.52 4.21 -19.10
CA LYS A 281 -10.03 5.11 -20.16
C LYS A 281 -9.99 6.56 -19.68
N PRO A 282 -9.15 7.41 -20.31
CA PRO A 282 -9.05 8.84 -19.96
C PRO A 282 -10.36 9.60 -19.98
N ASP A 283 -11.21 9.35 -20.98
CA ASP A 283 -12.52 9.98 -21.13
C ASP A 283 -13.60 9.43 -20.18
N TYR A 284 -13.25 8.42 -19.35
CA TYR A 284 -14.10 7.81 -18.32
C TYR A 284 -13.55 7.95 -16.89
N ILE A 285 -12.51 8.79 -16.65
CA ILE A 285 -11.89 8.92 -15.33
C ILE A 285 -12.89 9.37 -14.26
N ILE A 286 -13.83 10.28 -14.57
CA ILE A 286 -14.87 10.74 -13.62
C ILE A 286 -15.80 9.60 -13.23
N PRO A 287 -16.47 8.87 -14.13
CA PRO A 287 -17.27 7.70 -13.77
C PRO A 287 -16.49 6.66 -12.95
N CYS A 288 -15.24 6.38 -13.32
CA CYS A 288 -14.38 5.44 -12.58
C CYS A 288 -14.09 5.92 -11.17
N PHE A 289 -13.73 7.20 -11.00
CA PHE A 289 -13.50 7.81 -9.69
C PHE A 289 -14.77 7.77 -8.84
N MET A 290 -15.92 8.16 -9.38
CA MET A 290 -17.20 8.14 -8.67
C MET A 290 -17.58 6.71 -8.23
N ARG A 291 -17.27 5.70 -9.04
CA ARG A 291 -17.46 4.30 -8.65
C ARG A 291 -16.61 3.92 -7.44
N CYS A 292 -15.37 4.36 -7.41
CA CYS A 292 -14.49 4.13 -6.25
C CYS A 292 -14.97 4.90 -5.01
N LEU A 293 -15.41 6.16 -5.16
CA LEU A 293 -15.97 6.96 -4.07
C LEU A 293 -17.25 6.33 -3.51
N SER A 294 -18.15 5.86 -4.38
CA SER A 294 -19.38 5.16 -3.97
C SER A 294 -19.05 3.86 -3.20
N ARG A 295 -17.99 3.15 -3.58
CA ARG A 295 -17.51 1.98 -2.84
C ARG A 295 -16.99 2.38 -1.45
N LEU A 296 -16.28 3.51 -1.32
CA LEU A 296 -15.85 4.02 0.00
C LEU A 296 -17.06 4.33 0.89
N VAL A 297 -18.07 5.03 0.35
CA VAL A 297 -19.32 5.29 1.07
C VAL A 297 -19.94 3.98 1.56
N TYR A 298 -20.12 3.00 0.67
CA TYR A 298 -20.64 1.68 1.01
C TYR A 298 -19.83 0.99 2.12
N CYS A 299 -18.50 1.01 2.04
CA CYS A 299 -17.64 0.40 3.05
C CYS A 299 -17.83 1.03 4.44
N VAL A 300 -17.96 2.36 4.51
CA VAL A 300 -18.19 3.07 5.78
C VAL A 300 -19.61 2.86 6.29
N GLU A 301 -20.60 2.87 5.41
CA GLU A 301 -22.00 2.64 5.73
C GLU A 301 -22.23 1.26 6.37
N HIS A 302 -21.56 0.24 5.84
CA HIS A 302 -21.69 -1.14 6.34
C HIS A 302 -20.58 -1.53 7.31
N SER A 303 -19.64 -0.65 7.64
CA SER A 303 -18.45 -0.93 8.46
C SER A 303 -17.64 -2.14 7.93
N VAL A 304 -17.53 -2.27 6.60
CA VAL A 304 -16.88 -3.41 5.92
C VAL A 304 -15.89 -2.93 4.88
N CYS A 305 -14.61 -3.16 5.13
CA CYS A 305 -13.54 -3.01 4.15
C CYS A 305 -12.70 -4.28 4.16
N ILE A 306 -13.00 -5.20 3.29
CA ILE A 306 -12.34 -6.50 3.22
C ILE A 306 -10.96 -6.36 2.62
N HIS A 307 -9.96 -6.90 3.32
CA HIS A 307 -8.58 -6.94 2.83
C HIS A 307 -8.50 -7.71 1.50
N TYR A 308 -7.80 -7.15 0.51
CA TYR A 308 -7.83 -7.69 -0.85
C TYR A 308 -7.28 -9.12 -0.95
N PHE A 309 -6.23 -9.45 -0.20
CA PHE A 309 -5.58 -10.77 -0.22
C PHE A 309 -6.10 -11.73 0.88
N ILE A 310 -6.62 -11.20 1.99
CA ILE A 310 -7.10 -11.99 3.13
C ILE A 310 -8.57 -11.66 3.37
N PRO A 311 -9.51 -12.35 2.71
CA PRO A 311 -10.94 -12.00 2.79
C PRO A 311 -11.56 -12.07 4.18
N GLU A 312 -10.98 -12.85 5.09
CA GLU A 312 -11.41 -12.95 6.48
C GLU A 312 -11.05 -11.70 7.30
N ASN A 313 -10.15 -10.86 6.81
CA ASN A 313 -9.73 -9.62 7.48
C ASN A 313 -10.62 -8.45 7.06
N ASN A 314 -11.60 -8.11 7.88
CA ASN A 314 -12.30 -6.83 7.77
C ASN A 314 -11.45 -5.73 8.44
N MET A 315 -10.83 -4.88 7.63
CA MET A 315 -9.93 -3.83 8.10
C MET A 315 -10.66 -2.69 8.84
N PHE A 316 -11.98 -2.60 8.75
CA PHE A 316 -12.80 -1.62 9.47
C PHE A 316 -13.29 -2.14 10.82
N GLU A 317 -13.10 -3.42 11.08
CA GLU A 317 -13.51 -4.04 12.34
C GLU A 317 -12.89 -3.31 13.54
N ASN A 318 -13.74 -2.89 14.48
CA ASN A 318 -13.37 -2.14 15.69
C ASN A 318 -12.66 -0.79 15.46
N LYS A 319 -12.49 -0.34 14.20
CA LYS A 319 -11.84 0.93 13.88
C LYS A 319 -12.85 2.02 13.53
N ILE A 320 -13.82 1.71 12.68
CA ILE A 320 -14.82 2.68 12.20
C ILE A 320 -16.16 2.35 12.85
N VAL A 321 -16.37 2.88 14.06
CA VAL A 321 -17.53 2.58 14.91
C VAL A 321 -18.06 3.85 15.60
N GLY A 322 -19.29 3.77 16.12
CA GLY A 322 -19.89 4.80 16.97
C GLY A 322 -20.07 6.17 16.30
N ARG A 323 -19.87 7.25 17.07
CA ARG A 323 -20.07 8.64 16.61
C ARG A 323 -19.13 9.01 15.47
N ALA A 324 -17.85 8.63 15.55
CA ALA A 324 -16.84 8.94 14.52
C ALA A 324 -17.23 8.38 13.16
N ARG A 325 -17.79 7.13 13.12
CA ARG A 325 -18.36 6.56 11.88
C ARG A 325 -19.50 7.40 11.34
N GLY A 326 -20.42 7.88 12.23
CA GLY A 326 -21.55 8.74 11.83
C GLY A 326 -21.08 10.02 11.16
N VAL A 327 -20.13 10.73 11.77
CA VAL A 327 -19.54 11.97 11.22
C VAL A 327 -18.84 11.70 9.88
N LEU A 328 -18.05 10.62 9.79
CA LEU A 328 -17.38 10.25 8.55
C LEU A 328 -18.40 9.94 7.44
N LEU A 329 -19.46 9.21 7.75
CA LEU A 329 -20.48 8.84 6.76
C LEU A 329 -21.24 10.07 6.26
N GLU A 330 -21.61 11.00 7.14
CA GLU A 330 -22.25 12.26 6.77
C GLU A 330 -21.35 13.08 5.82
N ASN A 331 -20.06 13.24 6.15
CA ASN A 331 -19.12 13.93 5.28
C ASN A 331 -19.00 13.24 3.91
N LEU A 332 -18.94 11.92 3.89
CA LEU A 332 -18.86 11.17 2.63
C LEU A 332 -20.13 11.30 1.78
N TYR A 333 -21.31 11.36 2.39
CA TYR A 333 -22.57 11.63 1.66
C TYR A 333 -22.58 13.05 1.08
N VAL A 334 -22.11 14.04 1.82
CA VAL A 334 -21.95 15.42 1.31
C VAL A 334 -20.98 15.43 0.12
N LEU A 335 -19.80 14.82 0.24
CA LEU A 335 -18.84 14.73 -0.86
C LEU A 335 -19.45 14.02 -2.08
N HIS A 336 -20.14 12.91 -1.87
CA HIS A 336 -20.80 12.16 -2.94
C HIS A 336 -21.91 12.98 -3.64
N SER A 337 -22.64 13.82 -2.89
CA SER A 337 -23.67 14.69 -3.44
C SER A 337 -23.11 15.77 -4.38
N TYR A 338 -21.87 16.23 -4.15
CA TYR A 338 -21.17 17.15 -5.07
C TYR A 338 -20.74 16.46 -6.37
N ASN A 339 -20.90 15.14 -6.47
CA ASN A 339 -20.46 14.37 -7.61
C ASN A 339 -18.93 14.60 -7.83
N TRP A 340 -18.45 14.56 -9.08
CA TRP A 340 -17.04 14.79 -9.40
C TRP A 340 -16.50 16.14 -8.90
N ARG A 341 -17.35 17.13 -8.66
CA ARG A 341 -16.93 18.44 -8.13
C ARG A 341 -16.33 18.38 -6.74
N CYS A 342 -16.52 17.29 -5.99
CA CYS A 342 -15.88 17.11 -4.70
C CYS A 342 -14.34 17.17 -4.79
N ILE A 343 -13.74 16.84 -5.93
CA ILE A 343 -12.29 16.95 -6.14
C ILE A 343 -11.78 18.39 -6.10
N LEU A 344 -12.64 19.37 -6.43
CA LEU A 344 -12.31 20.81 -6.45
C LEU A 344 -12.19 21.40 -5.04
N LEU A 345 -12.56 20.64 -4.00
CA LEU A 345 -12.38 21.03 -2.60
C LEU A 345 -10.92 20.91 -2.14
N SER A 346 -10.07 20.22 -2.91
CA SER A 346 -8.64 20.13 -2.64
C SER A 346 -7.90 21.32 -3.26
N ASP A 347 -7.00 21.91 -2.49
CA ASP A 347 -6.11 22.98 -2.97
C ASP A 347 -5.21 22.54 -4.14
N GLN A 348 -4.93 21.24 -4.26
CA GLN A 348 -4.14 20.69 -5.34
C GLN A 348 -4.87 20.74 -6.69
N ILE A 349 -6.21 20.74 -6.67
CA ILE A 349 -7.08 20.67 -7.88
C ILE A 349 -7.94 21.93 -8.01
N SER A 350 -7.93 22.85 -7.02
CA SER A 350 -8.76 24.05 -7.01
C SER A 350 -8.56 24.94 -8.25
N TYR A 351 -7.38 24.89 -8.89
CA TYR A 351 -7.07 25.61 -10.12
C TYR A 351 -7.44 24.87 -11.40
N PHE A 352 -8.09 23.69 -11.28
CA PHE A 352 -8.60 22.98 -12.44
C PHE A 352 -9.74 23.78 -13.07
N ASP A 353 -9.45 24.35 -14.22
CA ASP A 353 -10.46 25.06 -15.04
C ASP A 353 -10.68 24.26 -16.33
N PHE A 354 -11.89 23.81 -16.52
CA PHE A 354 -12.30 23.09 -17.73
C PHE A 354 -12.07 23.90 -19.00
N SER A 355 -12.15 25.25 -18.93
CA SER A 355 -11.93 26.14 -20.06
C SER A 355 -10.49 26.11 -20.57
N LEU A 356 -9.51 25.82 -19.70
CA LEU A 356 -8.09 25.75 -20.05
C LEU A 356 -7.71 24.45 -20.77
N SER A 357 -8.59 23.46 -20.82
CA SER A 357 -8.32 22.15 -21.42
C SER A 357 -8.15 22.14 -22.95
N ASN A 358 -8.39 23.28 -23.60
CA ASN A 358 -8.25 23.43 -25.05
C ASN A 358 -6.85 23.84 -25.51
N PHE A 359 -5.89 24.07 -24.61
CA PHE A 359 -4.51 24.40 -24.97
C PHE A 359 -3.69 23.13 -25.28
N PRO A 360 -2.81 23.18 -26.31
CA PRO A 360 -1.89 22.09 -26.58
C PRO A 360 -0.91 21.93 -25.40
N ILE A 361 -0.85 20.71 -24.88
CA ILE A 361 -0.13 20.39 -23.66
C ILE A 361 1.20 19.77 -24.02
N GLU A 362 2.30 20.44 -23.68
CA GLU A 362 3.60 19.80 -23.65
C GLU A 362 3.75 18.97 -22.38
N PRO A 363 4.19 17.69 -22.48
CA PRO A 363 4.45 16.86 -21.29
C PRO A 363 5.55 17.55 -20.45
N ARG A 364 5.45 17.40 -19.13
CA ARG A 364 6.51 17.82 -18.20
C ARG A 364 7.80 17.08 -18.53
N ALA A 365 8.67 17.72 -19.31
CA ALA A 365 10.00 17.23 -19.69
C ALA A 365 11.07 17.52 -18.60
N LEU A 366 10.70 17.45 -17.32
CA LEU A 366 11.56 17.95 -16.23
C LEU A 366 12.62 16.96 -15.73
N TYR A 367 12.59 15.70 -16.15
CA TYR A 367 13.53 14.70 -15.61
C TYR A 367 14.63 14.22 -16.57
N SER A 368 14.55 14.51 -17.87
CA SER A 368 15.57 14.01 -18.81
C SER A 368 16.97 14.61 -18.56
N LYS A 369 17.07 15.86 -18.09
CA LYS A 369 18.37 16.51 -17.86
C LYS A 369 19.07 16.11 -16.54
N GLU A 370 18.32 15.76 -15.50
CA GLU A 370 18.93 15.33 -14.24
C GLU A 370 19.32 13.84 -14.28
N VAL A 371 18.53 13.00 -14.95
CA VAL A 371 18.85 11.59 -15.15
C VAL A 371 20.06 11.40 -16.07
N GLU A 372 20.18 12.20 -17.14
CA GLU A 372 21.39 12.20 -17.98
C GLU A 372 22.63 12.66 -17.21
N LYS A 373 22.49 13.59 -16.27
CA LYS A 373 23.58 14.04 -15.40
C LYS A 373 24.02 12.99 -14.38
N MET A 374 23.08 12.17 -13.86
CA MET A 374 23.37 11.08 -12.94
C MET A 374 23.96 9.84 -13.62
N LEU A 375 23.62 9.60 -14.90
CA LEU A 375 24.15 8.48 -15.67
C LEU A 375 25.51 8.80 -16.31
N SER A 376 25.92 10.08 -16.34
CA SER A 376 27.21 10.55 -16.89
C SER A 376 28.25 10.88 -15.81
N SER A 377 27.93 10.72 -14.54
CA SER A 377 28.83 10.81 -13.38
C SER A 377 29.13 9.41 -12.80
#